data_5ee6688aa490e8039313b41035a12a98
#
_entry.id   5ee6688aa490e8039313b41035a12a98
#
_cell.length_a   1.000
_cell.length_b   1.000
_cell.length_c   1.000
_cell.angle_alpha   90.00
_cell.angle_beta   90.00
_cell.angle_gamma   90.00
#
_symmetry.space_group_name_H-M   'P 1'
#
loop_
_entity.id
_entity.type
_entity.pdbx_description
1 polymer ?
#
loop_
_entity_poly.entity_id
_entity_poly.type
_entity_poly.pdbx_seq_one_letter_code
_entity_poly.pdbx_strand_id
1 'polypeptide(L)'
;MGVKRFVTMSNGDFVEPLNPFKQEQEKLAKLQRKLARQKKGSRNSRKTKRKIARLHRYIADSRRDFLHKTSTKIAKNHSIVYVEDLKVSNMSASAGGTKESPGKNVRQKSGLNRSILDQGWYSFSQMLSYKLERGGGKLIKVDPRNTSRTCPRCGFVSAENRKSQATFACIGCGYRSNADEVGAINILRAGRARLACGMSGAVRPLSAGTQRDLLQH
;
A
#
# COMPACT_ATOMS: atom_id res chain seq x y z
N MET A 1 3.53 3.24 1.11
CA MET A 1 3.28 2.02 0.27
C MET A 1 2.46 2.42 -0.95
N GLY A 2 2.76 1.87 -2.14
CA GLY A 2 2.09 2.30 -3.37
C GLY A 2 2.04 1.22 -4.46
N VAL A 3 1.25 1.50 -5.53
CA VAL A 3 1.08 0.57 -6.66
C VAL A 3 2.25 0.69 -7.66
N LYS A 4 2.84 1.88 -7.80
CA LYS A 4 4.01 2.10 -8.68
C LYS A 4 5.31 1.69 -8.01
N ARG A 5 5.47 1.97 -6.73
CA ARG A 5 6.55 1.49 -5.87
C ARG A 5 5.91 0.75 -4.71
N PHE A 6 6.28 -0.50 -4.50
CA PHE A 6 5.69 -1.32 -3.44
C PHE A 6 5.87 -0.69 -2.06
N VAL A 7 7.10 -0.30 -1.74
CA VAL A 7 7.49 0.43 -0.53
C VAL A 7 8.49 1.51 -0.92
N THR A 8 8.33 2.72 -0.38
CA THR A 8 9.35 3.77 -0.39
C THR A 8 9.73 4.06 1.05
N MET A 9 11.01 4.08 1.35
CA MET A 9 11.57 4.33 2.68
C MET A 9 11.94 5.80 2.84
N SER A 10 12.09 6.25 4.09
CA SER A 10 12.39 7.64 4.43
C SER A 10 13.82 8.09 4.06
N ASN A 11 14.70 7.15 3.73
CA ASN A 11 16.05 7.40 3.19
C ASN A 11 16.09 7.52 1.65
N GLY A 12 14.94 7.44 0.98
CA GLY A 12 14.81 7.48 -0.48
C GLY A 12 14.86 6.11 -1.16
N ASP A 13 15.29 5.05 -0.47
CA ASP A 13 15.27 3.70 -1.03
C ASP A 13 13.84 3.24 -1.32
N PHE A 14 13.68 2.39 -2.32
CA PHE A 14 12.38 1.83 -2.66
C PHE A 14 12.49 0.37 -3.12
N VAL A 15 11.36 -0.31 -3.09
CA VAL A 15 11.18 -1.68 -3.59
C VAL A 15 10.15 -1.64 -4.71
N GLU A 16 10.52 -2.19 -5.87
CA GLU A 16 9.60 -2.32 -7.00
C GLU A 16 8.52 -3.37 -6.72
N PRO A 17 7.29 -3.19 -7.23
CA PRO A 17 6.23 -4.16 -7.08
C PRO A 17 6.44 -5.36 -8.01
N LEU A 18 6.22 -6.58 -7.50
CA LEU A 18 6.30 -7.80 -8.32
C LEU A 18 5.13 -7.90 -9.32
N ASN A 19 3.92 -7.50 -8.93
CA ASN A 19 2.68 -7.58 -9.72
C ASN A 19 2.41 -8.97 -10.34
N PRO A 20 2.43 -10.06 -9.61
CA PRO A 20 2.37 -11.41 -10.17
C PRO A 20 1.02 -11.72 -10.83
N PHE A 21 -0.08 -11.14 -10.35
CA PHE A 21 -1.37 -11.25 -11.00
C PHE A 21 -1.39 -10.53 -12.36
N LYS A 22 -0.84 -9.32 -12.43
CA LYS A 22 -0.76 -8.55 -13.67
C LYS A 22 0.03 -9.28 -14.74
N GLN A 23 1.15 -9.93 -14.37
CA GLN A 23 1.98 -10.72 -15.29
C GLN A 23 1.21 -11.92 -15.90
N GLU A 24 0.40 -12.60 -15.11
CA GLU A 24 -0.31 -13.80 -15.53
C GLU A 24 -1.78 -13.55 -15.97
N GLN A 25 -2.24 -12.30 -15.95
CA GLN A 25 -3.64 -11.92 -16.21
C GLN A 25 -4.14 -12.39 -17.58
N GLU A 26 -3.34 -12.25 -18.62
CA GLU A 26 -3.75 -12.66 -19.98
C GLU A 26 -3.90 -14.18 -20.10
N LYS A 27 -2.96 -14.93 -19.52
CA LYS A 27 -3.00 -16.39 -19.49
C LYS A 27 -4.21 -16.89 -18.72
N LEU A 28 -4.53 -16.27 -17.59
CA LEU A 28 -5.72 -16.56 -16.82
C LEU A 28 -7.00 -16.29 -17.63
N ALA A 29 -7.09 -15.14 -18.30
CA ALA A 29 -8.22 -14.78 -19.13
C ALA A 29 -8.41 -15.77 -20.32
N LYS A 30 -7.32 -16.22 -20.97
CA LYS A 30 -7.37 -17.25 -22.01
C LYS A 30 -7.93 -18.57 -21.47
N LEU A 31 -7.47 -19.01 -20.31
CA LEU A 31 -7.97 -20.25 -19.67
C LEU A 31 -9.44 -20.12 -19.26
N GLN A 32 -9.86 -18.98 -18.73
CA GLN A 32 -11.24 -18.74 -18.33
C GLN A 32 -12.18 -18.74 -19.55
N ARG A 33 -11.80 -18.06 -20.66
CA ARG A 33 -12.56 -18.09 -21.92
C ARG A 33 -12.65 -19.52 -22.49
N LYS A 34 -11.55 -20.29 -22.41
CA LYS A 34 -11.57 -21.70 -22.80
C LYS A 34 -12.53 -22.51 -21.94
N LEU A 35 -12.50 -22.31 -20.63
CA LEU A 35 -13.41 -23.01 -19.69
C LEU A 35 -14.88 -22.70 -19.98
N ALA A 36 -15.20 -21.42 -20.26
CA ALA A 36 -16.57 -20.98 -20.57
C ALA A 36 -17.17 -21.67 -21.81
N ARG A 37 -16.34 -22.05 -22.80
CA ARG A 37 -16.76 -22.75 -24.02
C ARG A 37 -16.88 -24.26 -23.86
N GLN A 38 -16.46 -24.82 -22.73
CA GLN A 38 -16.45 -26.29 -22.52
C GLN A 38 -17.71 -26.76 -21.82
N LYS A 39 -18.20 -27.96 -22.20
CA LYS A 39 -19.32 -28.62 -21.52
C LYS A 39 -19.02 -28.77 -20.04
N LYS A 40 -19.90 -28.23 -19.19
CA LYS A 40 -19.77 -28.27 -17.73
C LYS A 40 -19.65 -29.76 -17.27
N GLY A 41 -18.69 -30.01 -16.36
CA GLY A 41 -18.47 -31.38 -15.84
C GLY A 41 -17.64 -32.31 -16.74
N SER A 42 -17.37 -31.95 -18.02
CA SER A 42 -16.55 -32.76 -18.92
C SER A 42 -15.12 -32.95 -18.44
N ARG A 43 -14.44 -34.00 -18.91
CA ARG A 43 -13.01 -34.25 -18.63
C ARG A 43 -12.15 -33.08 -19.02
N ASN A 44 -12.43 -32.40 -20.15
CA ASN A 44 -11.70 -31.22 -20.60
C ASN A 44 -11.95 -30.01 -19.69
N SER A 45 -13.18 -29.78 -19.23
CA SER A 45 -13.53 -28.75 -18.25
C SER A 45 -12.77 -28.96 -16.94
N ARG A 46 -12.71 -30.18 -16.41
CA ARG A 46 -11.96 -30.54 -15.20
C ARG A 46 -10.44 -30.25 -15.37
N LYS A 47 -9.85 -30.62 -16.54
CA LYS A 47 -8.44 -30.32 -16.86
C LYS A 47 -8.19 -28.81 -16.88
N THR A 48 -9.07 -28.04 -17.51
CA THR A 48 -8.92 -26.56 -17.59
C THR A 48 -9.06 -25.92 -16.22
N LYS A 49 -10.01 -26.35 -15.37
CA LYS A 49 -10.13 -25.90 -13.98
C LYS A 49 -8.87 -26.16 -13.18
N ARG A 50 -8.24 -27.33 -13.31
CA ARG A 50 -6.95 -27.63 -12.66
C ARG A 50 -5.84 -26.70 -13.11
N LYS A 51 -5.78 -26.33 -14.41
CA LYS A 51 -4.80 -25.35 -14.92
C LYS A 51 -5.02 -23.96 -14.31
N ILE A 52 -6.27 -23.52 -14.23
CA ILE A 52 -6.65 -22.25 -13.58
C ILE A 52 -6.24 -22.28 -12.11
N ALA A 53 -6.56 -23.33 -11.37
CA ALA A 53 -6.20 -23.46 -9.96
C ALA A 53 -4.67 -23.44 -9.73
N ARG A 54 -3.91 -24.13 -10.59
CA ARG A 54 -2.43 -24.10 -10.55
C ARG A 54 -1.89 -22.69 -10.80
N LEU A 55 -2.47 -21.96 -11.75
CA LEU A 55 -2.07 -20.59 -12.05
C LEU A 55 -2.37 -19.64 -10.89
N HIS A 56 -3.54 -19.74 -10.26
CA HIS A 56 -3.84 -18.96 -9.05
C HIS A 56 -2.89 -19.27 -7.90
N ARG A 57 -2.55 -20.56 -7.71
CA ARG A 57 -1.55 -20.96 -6.70
C ARG A 57 -0.18 -20.34 -6.99
N TYR A 58 0.31 -20.43 -8.23
CA TYR A 58 1.57 -19.81 -8.64
C TYR A 58 1.60 -18.30 -8.34
N ILE A 59 0.53 -17.57 -8.70
CA ILE A 59 0.39 -16.14 -8.41
C ILE A 59 0.45 -15.87 -6.89
N ALA A 60 -0.27 -16.67 -6.10
CA ALA A 60 -0.31 -16.53 -4.65
C ALA A 60 1.05 -16.84 -4.00
N ASP A 61 1.73 -17.89 -4.46
CA ASP A 61 3.03 -18.31 -3.93
C ASP A 61 4.12 -17.34 -4.30
N SER A 62 4.14 -16.84 -5.55
CA SER A 62 5.08 -15.80 -6.00
C SER A 62 4.93 -14.51 -5.19
N ARG A 63 3.68 -14.07 -4.93
CA ARG A 63 3.41 -12.91 -4.07
C ARG A 63 3.92 -13.17 -2.67
N ARG A 64 3.59 -14.31 -2.08
CA ARG A 64 3.99 -14.66 -0.72
C ARG A 64 5.51 -14.69 -0.56
N ASP A 65 6.24 -15.29 -1.49
CA ASP A 65 7.71 -15.31 -1.49
C ASP A 65 8.30 -13.89 -1.55
N PHE A 66 7.80 -13.05 -2.45
CA PHE A 66 8.20 -11.64 -2.53
C PHE A 66 7.97 -10.89 -1.21
N LEU A 67 6.79 -11.05 -0.61
CA LEU A 67 6.45 -10.40 0.66
C LEU A 67 7.34 -10.91 1.79
N HIS A 68 7.64 -12.22 1.83
CA HIS A 68 8.55 -12.80 2.81
C HIS A 68 9.97 -12.26 2.68
N LYS A 69 10.52 -12.22 1.47
CA LYS A 69 11.87 -11.70 1.21
C LYS A 69 11.97 -10.22 1.57
N THR A 70 11.01 -9.41 1.13
CA THR A 70 10.99 -7.96 1.40
C THR A 70 10.85 -7.67 2.89
N SER A 71 9.90 -8.31 3.58
CA SER A 71 9.70 -8.09 5.02
C SER A 71 10.90 -8.59 5.85
N THR A 72 11.57 -9.68 5.44
CA THR A 72 12.78 -10.16 6.10
C THR A 72 13.93 -9.17 5.94
N LYS A 73 14.14 -8.64 4.72
CA LYS A 73 15.18 -7.62 4.46
C LYS A 73 14.97 -6.39 5.33
N ILE A 74 13.75 -5.90 5.46
CA ILE A 74 13.45 -4.72 6.29
C ILE A 74 13.62 -5.03 7.78
N ALA A 75 13.07 -6.15 8.26
CA ALA A 75 13.14 -6.52 9.69
C ALA A 75 14.56 -6.81 10.18
N LYS A 76 15.46 -7.29 9.30
CA LYS A 76 16.88 -7.49 9.65
C LYS A 76 17.64 -6.18 9.83
N ASN A 77 17.24 -5.12 9.13
CA ASN A 77 17.96 -3.85 9.09
C ASN A 77 17.37 -2.78 10.03
N HIS A 78 16.20 -3.03 10.62
CA HIS A 78 15.49 -2.04 11.42
C HIS A 78 14.81 -2.70 12.62
N SER A 79 14.99 -2.16 13.83
CA SER A 79 14.30 -2.61 15.04
C SER A 79 12.90 -1.97 15.17
N ILE A 80 12.71 -0.72 14.70
CA ILE A 80 11.42 -0.05 14.72
C ILE A 80 11.07 0.39 13.30
N VAL A 81 9.88 0.00 12.84
CA VAL A 81 9.39 0.34 11.52
C VAL A 81 8.03 1.03 11.64
N TYR A 82 7.88 2.17 10.99
CA TYR A 82 6.63 2.92 10.89
C TYR A 82 6.01 2.69 9.53
N VAL A 83 4.72 2.32 9.49
CA VAL A 83 3.97 2.11 8.25
C VAL A 83 2.64 2.84 8.27
N GLU A 84 2.11 3.13 7.11
CA GLU A 84 0.75 3.65 6.96
C GLU A 84 -0.28 2.63 7.42
N ASP A 85 -1.27 3.06 8.22
CA ASP A 85 -2.43 2.23 8.58
C ASP A 85 -3.45 2.20 7.44
N LEU A 86 -3.11 1.47 6.37
CA LEU A 86 -3.95 1.37 5.19
C LEU A 86 -5.18 0.49 5.44
N LYS A 87 -6.37 1.06 5.25
CA LYS A 87 -7.65 0.33 5.24
C LYS A 87 -7.88 -0.29 3.87
N VAL A 88 -7.15 -1.40 3.56
CA VAL A 88 -7.15 -2.04 2.23
C VAL A 88 -8.56 -2.43 1.79
N SER A 89 -9.43 -2.88 2.71
CA SER A 89 -10.85 -3.19 2.41
C SER A 89 -11.59 -1.97 1.85
N ASN A 90 -11.44 -0.80 2.48
CA ASN A 90 -12.08 0.44 2.01
C ASN A 90 -11.49 0.91 0.68
N MET A 91 -10.15 0.80 0.53
CA MET A 91 -9.45 1.16 -0.71
C MET A 91 -9.89 0.31 -1.89
N SER A 92 -10.23 -0.96 -1.67
CA SER A 92 -10.64 -1.94 -2.70
C SER A 92 -12.15 -2.14 -2.78
N ALA A 93 -12.95 -1.31 -2.11
CA ALA A 93 -14.40 -1.35 -2.20
C ALA A 93 -14.90 -1.15 -3.64
N SER A 94 -16.02 -1.80 -3.98
CA SER A 94 -16.65 -1.65 -5.29
C SER A 94 -17.18 -0.24 -5.50
N ALA A 95 -17.14 0.24 -6.74
CA ALA A 95 -17.80 1.48 -7.17
C ALA A 95 -19.08 1.22 -7.99
N GLY A 96 -19.67 0.02 -7.89
CA GLY A 96 -20.83 -0.39 -8.69
C GLY A 96 -22.11 0.42 -8.42
N GLY A 97 -22.23 1.00 -7.23
CA GLY A 97 -23.46 1.71 -6.82
C GLY A 97 -24.65 0.77 -6.62
N THR A 98 -25.85 1.32 -6.60
CA THR A 98 -27.14 0.61 -6.57
C THR A 98 -27.84 0.72 -7.93
N LYS A 99 -29.01 0.08 -8.08
CA LYS A 99 -29.83 0.23 -9.29
C LYS A 99 -30.35 1.66 -9.45
N GLU A 100 -30.71 2.29 -8.34
CA GLU A 100 -31.25 3.66 -8.27
C GLU A 100 -30.14 4.72 -8.44
N SER A 101 -28.93 4.41 -8.03
CA SER A 101 -27.75 5.29 -8.14
C SER A 101 -26.55 4.50 -8.67
N PRO A 102 -26.46 4.29 -9.99
CA PRO A 102 -25.35 3.57 -10.61
C PRO A 102 -24.00 4.23 -10.36
N GLY A 103 -23.00 3.42 -10.10
CA GLY A 103 -21.65 3.92 -9.82
C GLY A 103 -20.95 4.50 -11.04
N LYS A 104 -20.06 5.48 -10.81
CA LYS A 104 -19.24 6.10 -11.86
C LYS A 104 -17.84 5.46 -11.90
N ASN A 105 -17.23 5.41 -13.10
CA ASN A 105 -15.87 4.91 -13.31
C ASN A 105 -15.63 3.48 -12.80
N VAL A 106 -16.65 2.60 -12.84
CA VAL A 106 -16.62 1.24 -12.29
C VAL A 106 -15.46 0.41 -12.87
N ARG A 107 -15.21 0.49 -14.18
CA ARG A 107 -14.12 -0.25 -14.86
C ARG A 107 -12.75 0.21 -14.38
N GLN A 108 -12.50 1.51 -14.28
CA GLN A 108 -11.26 2.11 -13.79
C GLN A 108 -11.03 1.71 -12.33
N LYS A 109 -12.06 1.82 -11.50
CA LYS A 109 -12.00 1.41 -10.08
C LYS A 109 -11.72 -0.08 -9.94
N SER A 110 -12.35 -0.93 -10.74
CA SER A 110 -12.07 -2.38 -10.76
C SER A 110 -10.61 -2.68 -11.14
N GLY A 111 -10.06 -1.95 -12.12
CA GLY A 111 -8.63 -2.05 -12.48
C GLY A 111 -7.71 -1.65 -11.33
N LEU A 112 -8.00 -0.52 -10.67
CA LEU A 112 -7.27 -0.06 -9.49
C LEU A 112 -7.36 -1.06 -8.34
N ASN A 113 -8.55 -1.60 -8.05
CA ASN A 113 -8.76 -2.59 -6.99
C ASN A 113 -7.90 -3.84 -7.23
N ARG A 114 -7.83 -4.34 -8.45
CA ARG A 114 -6.94 -5.47 -8.80
C ARG A 114 -5.48 -5.14 -8.53
N SER A 115 -5.03 -3.94 -8.90
CA SER A 115 -3.66 -3.50 -8.65
C SER A 115 -3.36 -3.35 -7.16
N ILE A 116 -4.29 -2.84 -6.34
CA ILE A 116 -4.17 -2.73 -4.88
C ILE A 116 -4.09 -4.12 -4.25
N LEU A 117 -5.00 -5.02 -4.61
CA LEU A 117 -5.07 -6.38 -4.05
C LEU A 117 -3.86 -7.23 -4.46
N ASP A 118 -3.28 -6.97 -5.65
CA ASP A 118 -2.08 -7.67 -6.11
C ASP A 118 -0.84 -7.33 -5.27
N GLN A 119 -0.80 -6.18 -4.59
CA GLN A 119 0.31 -5.81 -3.71
C GLN A 119 0.36 -6.66 -2.42
N GLY A 120 -0.79 -7.01 -1.85
CA GLY A 120 -0.85 -7.80 -0.62
C GLY A 120 -0.35 -7.04 0.63
N TRP A 121 -0.57 -5.73 0.73
CA TRP A 121 -0.08 -4.87 1.83
C TRP A 121 -0.52 -5.32 3.22
N TYR A 122 -1.72 -5.89 3.36
CA TYR A 122 -2.16 -6.46 4.64
C TYR A 122 -1.24 -7.59 5.09
N SER A 123 -1.01 -8.58 4.20
CA SER A 123 -0.12 -9.71 4.49
C SER A 123 1.32 -9.26 4.73
N PHE A 124 1.79 -8.27 3.96
CA PHE A 124 3.11 -7.66 4.17
C PHE A 124 3.25 -7.07 5.57
N SER A 125 2.27 -6.28 6.02
CA SER A 125 2.28 -5.67 7.35
C SER A 125 2.26 -6.73 8.46
N GLN A 126 1.50 -7.82 8.30
CA GLN A 126 1.50 -8.94 9.24
C GLN A 126 2.85 -9.65 9.29
N MET A 127 3.45 -9.94 8.11
CA MET A 127 4.76 -10.57 8.05
C MET A 127 5.86 -9.70 8.66
N LEU A 128 5.79 -8.39 8.46
CA LEU A 128 6.73 -7.44 9.03
C LEU A 128 6.59 -7.34 10.55
N SER A 129 5.34 -7.31 11.07
CA SER A 129 5.06 -7.27 12.51
C SER A 129 5.69 -8.44 13.25
N TYR A 130 5.35 -9.68 12.89
CA TYR A 130 5.86 -10.83 13.63
C TYR A 130 7.39 -11.02 13.50
N LYS A 131 7.97 -10.58 12.36
CA LYS A 131 9.42 -10.67 12.18
C LYS A 131 10.18 -9.65 13.01
N LEU A 132 9.65 -8.43 13.12
CA LEU A 132 10.19 -7.41 14.02
C LEU A 132 10.07 -7.87 15.48
N GLU A 133 8.90 -8.34 15.90
CA GLU A 133 8.65 -8.85 17.25
C GLU A 133 9.64 -9.96 17.64
N ARG A 134 9.91 -10.92 16.74
CA ARG A 134 10.93 -11.96 16.95
C ARG A 134 12.35 -11.41 17.15
N GLY A 135 12.64 -10.25 16.55
CA GLY A 135 13.92 -9.55 16.73
C GLY A 135 13.92 -8.54 17.88
N GLY A 136 12.91 -8.54 18.76
CA GLY A 136 12.75 -7.56 19.83
C GLY A 136 12.34 -6.16 19.35
N GLY A 137 11.97 -6.02 18.07
CA GLY A 137 11.55 -4.76 17.46
C GLY A 137 10.03 -4.55 17.46
N LYS A 138 9.58 -3.47 16.83
CA LYS A 138 8.16 -3.10 16.79
C LYS A 138 7.75 -2.57 15.42
N LEU A 139 6.53 -2.92 14.98
CA LEU A 139 5.83 -2.27 13.87
C LEU A 139 4.81 -1.28 14.42
N ILE A 140 4.92 -0.02 14.01
CA ILE A 140 4.01 1.04 14.46
C ILE A 140 3.22 1.54 13.24
N LYS A 141 1.89 1.46 13.33
CA LYS A 141 1.00 1.97 12.29
C LYS A 141 0.69 3.44 12.54
N VAL A 142 0.73 4.25 11.49
CA VAL A 142 0.52 5.70 11.51
C VAL A 142 -0.64 6.05 10.59
N ASP A 143 -1.47 7.02 10.99
CA ASP A 143 -2.54 7.55 10.16
C ASP A 143 -1.94 8.17 8.86
N PRO A 144 -2.36 7.73 7.67
CA PRO A 144 -1.83 8.24 6.40
C PRO A 144 -2.37 9.62 6.02
N ARG A 145 -3.31 10.19 6.76
CA ARG A 145 -3.94 11.48 6.41
C ARG A 145 -2.90 12.59 6.27
N ASN A 146 -2.99 13.32 5.17
CA ASN A 146 -2.13 14.46 4.83
C ASN A 146 -0.63 14.20 4.78
N THR A 147 -0.14 13.00 5.07
CA THR A 147 1.30 12.69 5.07
C THR A 147 1.97 13.00 3.73
N SER A 148 1.28 12.80 2.62
CA SER A 148 1.77 13.12 1.27
C SER A 148 1.52 14.57 0.84
N ARG A 149 0.86 15.39 1.67
CA ARG A 149 0.53 16.80 1.39
C ARG A 149 1.23 17.79 2.33
N THR A 150 1.81 17.29 3.42
CA THR A 150 2.53 18.07 4.40
C THR A 150 3.98 18.29 3.95
N CYS A 151 4.44 19.52 3.95
CA CYS A 151 5.84 19.82 3.64
C CYS A 151 6.75 19.35 4.79
N PRO A 152 7.78 18.52 4.52
CA PRO A 152 8.69 18.08 5.56
C PRO A 152 9.64 19.20 6.02
N ARG A 153 9.77 20.32 5.26
CA ARG A 153 10.65 21.42 5.61
C ARG A 153 9.97 22.46 6.50
N CYS A 154 8.76 22.93 6.12
CA CYS A 154 8.07 24.03 6.81
C CYS A 154 6.75 23.62 7.48
N GLY A 155 6.32 22.35 7.37
CA GLY A 155 5.07 21.89 7.97
C GLY A 155 3.78 22.29 7.22
N PHE A 156 3.87 23.13 6.18
CA PHE A 156 2.70 23.63 5.46
C PHE A 156 1.92 22.48 4.79
N VAL A 157 0.61 22.44 5.04
CA VAL A 157 -0.29 21.37 4.53
C VAL A 157 -1.20 21.95 3.44
N SER A 158 -1.08 21.44 2.21
CA SER A 158 -1.96 21.83 1.10
C SER A 158 -2.08 20.70 0.08
N ALA A 159 -3.26 20.58 -0.54
CA ALA A 159 -3.48 19.71 -1.69
C ALA A 159 -2.58 20.13 -2.87
N GLU A 160 -2.35 21.42 -3.05
CA GLU A 160 -1.51 22.01 -4.09
C GLU A 160 -0.04 21.60 -4.00
N ASN A 161 0.44 21.22 -2.82
CA ASN A 161 1.80 20.69 -2.65
C ASN A 161 2.05 19.41 -3.46
N ARG A 162 0.98 18.65 -3.79
CA ARG A 162 1.06 17.40 -4.56
C ARG A 162 0.20 17.48 -5.81
N LYS A 163 0.70 18.13 -6.84
CA LYS A 163 0.03 18.26 -8.15
C LYS A 163 0.02 16.97 -8.96
N SER A 164 0.98 16.07 -8.73
CA SER A 164 1.05 14.77 -9.39
C SER A 164 1.34 13.63 -8.40
N GLN A 165 1.28 12.39 -8.89
CA GLN A 165 1.57 11.22 -8.05
C GLN A 165 3.06 11.15 -7.66
N ALA A 166 3.95 11.69 -8.49
CA ALA A 166 5.40 11.58 -8.29
C ALA A 166 6.04 12.86 -7.73
N THR A 167 5.46 14.03 -8.00
CA THR A 167 6.10 15.31 -7.73
C THR A 167 5.43 16.00 -6.55
N PHE A 168 6.24 16.37 -5.58
CA PHE A 168 5.90 17.25 -4.47
C PHE A 168 6.60 18.60 -4.66
N ALA A 169 5.85 19.70 -4.53
CA ALA A 169 6.38 21.06 -4.55
C ALA A 169 5.60 21.91 -3.53
N CYS A 170 6.23 22.30 -2.47
CA CYS A 170 5.59 23.13 -1.42
C CYS A 170 5.33 24.54 -1.94
N ILE A 171 4.07 24.98 -1.89
CA ILE A 171 3.70 26.34 -2.29
C ILE A 171 4.09 27.39 -1.23
N GLY A 172 4.34 26.96 0.03
CA GLY A 172 4.72 27.88 1.10
C GLY A 172 6.23 28.19 1.17
N CYS A 173 7.10 27.20 0.87
CA CYS A 173 8.56 27.41 1.02
C CYS A 173 9.39 26.96 -0.21
N GLY A 174 8.75 26.55 -1.30
CA GLY A 174 9.42 26.13 -2.53
C GLY A 174 10.14 24.77 -2.47
N TYR A 175 10.10 24.04 -1.35
CA TYR A 175 10.72 22.71 -1.24
C TYR A 175 10.16 21.74 -2.26
N ARG A 176 11.05 21.03 -2.98
CA ARG A 176 10.68 20.03 -4.00
C ARG A 176 11.32 18.67 -3.71
N SER A 177 10.57 17.60 -3.90
CA SER A 177 11.05 16.21 -3.78
C SER A 177 10.07 15.23 -4.44
N ASN A 178 10.39 13.92 -4.39
CA ASN A 178 9.45 12.88 -4.77
C ASN A 178 8.32 12.78 -3.72
N ALA A 179 7.06 12.71 -4.17
CA ALA A 179 5.89 12.70 -3.28
C ALA A 179 5.82 11.45 -2.38
N ASP A 180 6.33 10.30 -2.86
CA ASP A 180 6.34 9.06 -2.07
C ASP A 180 7.42 9.12 -0.97
N GLU A 181 8.56 9.76 -1.24
CA GLU A 181 9.62 10.04 -0.27
C GLU A 181 9.14 11.01 0.81
N VAL A 182 8.48 12.10 0.41
CA VAL A 182 7.85 13.05 1.36
C VAL A 182 6.85 12.34 2.27
N GLY A 183 6.01 11.46 1.71
CA GLY A 183 5.10 10.62 2.48
C GLY A 183 5.84 9.76 3.50
N ALA A 184 6.92 9.09 3.09
CA ALA A 184 7.71 8.22 3.97
C ALA A 184 8.40 9.00 5.11
N ILE A 185 8.94 10.20 4.83
CA ILE A 185 9.53 11.08 5.85
C ILE A 185 8.46 11.51 6.87
N ASN A 186 7.28 11.90 6.42
CA ASN A 186 6.20 12.35 7.29
C ASN A 186 5.62 11.21 8.14
N ILE A 187 5.53 9.99 7.60
CA ILE A 187 5.17 8.78 8.37
C ILE A 187 6.20 8.51 9.47
N LEU A 188 7.50 8.61 9.17
CA LEU A 188 8.56 8.45 10.14
C LEU A 188 8.44 9.49 11.28
N ARG A 189 8.22 10.77 10.94
CA ARG A 189 8.06 11.86 11.93
C ARG A 189 6.85 11.64 12.83
N ALA A 190 5.68 11.37 12.24
CA ALA A 190 4.46 11.11 12.99
C ALA A 190 4.59 9.86 13.89
N GLY A 191 5.27 8.82 13.41
CA GLY A 191 5.54 7.62 14.20
C GLY A 191 6.47 7.86 15.37
N ARG A 192 7.53 8.66 15.20
CA ARG A 192 8.45 9.06 16.28
C ARG A 192 7.74 9.92 17.34
N ALA A 193 6.95 10.91 16.92
CA ALA A 193 6.15 11.72 17.83
C ALA A 193 5.19 10.86 18.66
N ARG A 194 4.52 9.89 18.03
CA ARG A 194 3.63 8.94 18.71
C ARG A 194 4.36 8.08 19.75
N LEU A 195 5.56 7.61 19.42
CA LEU A 195 6.38 6.82 20.34
C LEU A 195 6.83 7.66 21.54
N ALA A 196 7.27 8.90 21.32
CA ALA A 196 7.71 9.83 22.35
C ALA A 196 6.58 10.20 23.33
N CYS A 197 5.33 10.32 22.85
CA CYS A 197 4.17 10.61 23.68
C CYS A 197 3.59 9.38 24.44
N GLY A 198 4.24 8.20 24.39
CA GLY A 198 3.80 7.00 25.11
C GLY A 198 2.46 6.42 24.66
N MET A 199 1.91 6.88 23.55
CA MET A 199 0.59 6.48 23.06
C MET A 199 0.63 5.10 22.35
N SER A 200 0.53 4.04 23.10
CA SER A 200 0.12 2.72 22.59
C SER A 200 -1.41 2.65 22.58
N GLY A 201 -2.07 3.18 21.58
CA GLY A 201 -3.55 3.21 21.51
C GLY A 201 -4.03 4.14 20.41
N ALA A 202 -5.29 4.21 20.13
CA ALA A 202 -6.01 4.83 19.03
C ALA A 202 -5.35 6.04 18.34
N VAL A 203 -5.35 6.00 17.00
CA VAL A 203 -4.91 7.07 16.10
C VAL A 203 -5.75 8.32 16.33
N ARG A 204 -5.21 9.35 17.00
CA ARG A 204 -5.79 10.70 16.93
C ARG A 204 -5.23 11.43 15.71
N PRO A 205 -6.06 12.07 14.89
CA PRO A 205 -5.57 12.94 13.83
C PRO A 205 -4.82 14.12 14.46
N LEU A 206 -3.62 14.43 13.95
CA LEU A 206 -2.93 15.68 14.27
C LEU A 206 -3.81 16.83 13.79
N SER A 207 -4.40 17.59 14.72
CA SER A 207 -5.07 18.85 14.43
C SER A 207 -4.03 19.84 13.91
N ALA A 208 -4.39 20.61 12.89
CA ALA A 208 -3.48 21.56 12.20
C ALA A 208 -2.95 22.71 13.09
N GLY A 209 -3.26 22.71 14.41
CA GLY A 209 -2.92 23.78 15.36
C GLY A 209 -1.68 23.54 16.21
N THR A 210 -1.16 22.32 16.34
CA THR A 210 -0.17 22.01 17.38
C THR A 210 1.29 22.06 16.90
N GLN A 211 1.54 22.41 15.62
CA GLN A 211 2.90 22.41 15.08
C GLN A 211 3.67 23.73 15.24
N ARG A 212 3.07 24.80 15.81
CA ARG A 212 3.78 26.07 16.03
C ARG A 212 4.64 26.06 17.30
N ASP A 213 4.33 25.23 18.29
CA ASP A 213 4.99 25.32 19.61
C ASP A 213 6.20 24.40 19.82
N LEU A 214 6.54 23.55 18.82
CA LEU A 214 7.67 22.60 18.93
C LEU A 214 8.95 23.06 18.22
N LEU A 215 9.01 24.31 17.71
CA LEU A 215 10.21 24.89 17.08
C LEU A 215 10.84 26.05 17.88
N GLN A 216 10.40 26.27 19.11
CA GLN A 216 11.05 27.22 20.02
C GLN A 216 11.49 26.47 21.29
N HIS A 217 12.57 25.72 21.19
CA HIS A 217 13.58 25.49 22.25
C HIS A 217 14.79 24.77 21.65
#